data_6250ea69ed69ce5bbe86dbde50bd01c9
#
_entry.id   6250ea69ed69ce5bbe86dbde50bd01c9
#
_cell.length_a   1.000
_cell.length_b   1.000
_cell.length_c   1.000
_cell.angle_alpha   90.00
_cell.angle_beta   90.00
_cell.angle_gamma   90.00
#
_symmetry.space_group_name_H-M   'P 1'
#
loop_
_entity.id
_entity.type
_entity.pdbx_description
1 polymer ?
#
loop_
_entity_poly.entity_id
_entity_poly.type
_entity_poly.pdbx_seq_one_letter_code
_entity_poly.pdbx_strand_id
1 'polypeptide(L)'
;MKKRKIKLIGIAMALAVLILIPVFFVNTFKKPQIIYKEPYIKLYLSKEQKTIELLLEDYIIGTVAAEMPASFENEALKAQAVCARTYSFHKLLENKKYPGGANLSDDINSCQAYITQEEFYQRHPGYKNLYKKVKAAVGETRGEIMIYDDEPIDALYHSTCGGQTESAFSLWGKDIPYLRSEKCRYCKQSRHYESVQVLSVQEFVNSLGINSSRQPQVQISENTPSGRIKKVRINDRELTGEKLRHILGLPSTWCEFKINAGQVEIESRGYGHGLGLCQYGANGMALEGKTYL
;
A
#
# COMPACT_ATOMS: atom_id res chain seq x y z
N MET A 1 16.39 -53.46 50.34
CA MET A 1 15.17 -53.02 49.64
C MET A 1 14.73 -51.59 49.95
N LYS A 2 14.75 -51.11 51.21
CA LYS A 2 14.32 -49.77 51.61
C LYS A 2 15.09 -48.61 50.92
N LYS A 3 16.43 -48.66 50.82
CA LYS A 3 17.27 -47.63 50.20
C LYS A 3 17.04 -47.43 48.68
N ARG A 4 16.62 -48.49 47.99
CA ARG A 4 16.34 -48.43 46.51
C ARG A 4 14.98 -47.75 46.24
N LYS A 5 13.96 -47.97 47.12
CA LYS A 5 12.66 -47.32 47.03
C LYS A 5 12.76 -45.82 47.31
N ILE A 6 13.58 -45.38 48.27
CA ILE A 6 13.77 -43.95 48.58
C ILE A 6 14.45 -43.21 47.39
N LYS A 7 15.43 -43.83 46.76
CA LYS A 7 16.07 -43.26 45.53
C LYS A 7 15.08 -43.12 44.37
N LEU A 8 14.21 -44.10 44.16
CA LEU A 8 13.19 -44.03 43.10
C LEU A 8 12.14 -42.95 43.35
N ILE A 9 11.71 -42.77 44.58
CA ILE A 9 10.77 -41.70 44.96
C ILE A 9 11.42 -40.30 44.80
N GLY A 10 12.69 -40.15 45.15
CA GLY A 10 13.41 -38.87 44.91
C GLY A 10 13.56 -38.50 43.43
N ILE A 11 13.84 -39.50 42.58
CA ILE A 11 13.92 -39.30 41.14
C ILE A 11 12.55 -38.93 40.54
N ALA A 12 11.48 -39.60 40.95
CA ALA A 12 10.12 -39.30 40.51
C ALA A 12 9.66 -37.89 40.92
N MET A 13 10.00 -37.44 42.15
CA MET A 13 9.71 -36.09 42.62
C MET A 13 10.52 -35.05 41.84
N ALA A 14 11.81 -35.29 41.56
CA ALA A 14 12.63 -34.37 40.73
C ALA A 14 12.09 -34.22 39.31
N LEU A 15 11.66 -35.34 38.69
CA LEU A 15 11.02 -35.34 37.38
C LEU A 15 9.65 -34.59 37.37
N ALA A 16 8.86 -34.78 38.42
CA ALA A 16 7.58 -34.06 38.58
C ALA A 16 7.81 -32.55 38.71
N VAL A 17 8.81 -32.12 39.45
CA VAL A 17 9.19 -30.70 39.60
C VAL A 17 9.68 -30.12 38.26
N LEU A 18 10.49 -30.88 37.51
CA LEU A 18 10.99 -30.48 36.19
C LEU A 18 9.89 -30.29 35.13
N ILE A 19 8.77 -31.03 35.27
CA ILE A 19 7.62 -30.92 34.34
C ILE A 19 6.62 -29.87 34.85
N LEU A 20 6.35 -29.82 36.15
CA LEU A 20 5.33 -28.94 36.73
C LEU A 20 5.76 -27.45 36.74
N ILE A 21 7.05 -27.18 36.93
CA ILE A 21 7.55 -25.78 36.91
C ILE A 21 7.37 -25.14 35.57
N PRO A 22 7.79 -25.70 34.41
CA PRO A 22 7.54 -25.11 33.10
C PRO A 22 6.05 -24.95 32.79
N VAL A 23 5.22 -25.95 33.14
CA VAL A 23 3.77 -25.88 32.93
C VAL A 23 3.13 -24.76 33.77
N PHE A 24 3.57 -24.61 35.02
CA PHE A 24 3.12 -23.52 35.89
C PHE A 24 3.55 -22.16 35.31
N PHE A 25 4.82 -22.01 34.88
CA PHE A 25 5.31 -20.78 34.22
C PHE A 25 4.56 -20.46 32.93
N VAL A 26 4.34 -21.44 32.05
CA VAL A 26 3.58 -21.23 30.82
C VAL A 26 2.14 -20.81 31.08
N ASN A 27 1.50 -21.36 32.12
CA ASN A 27 0.13 -20.97 32.50
C ASN A 27 0.05 -19.63 33.24
N THR A 28 1.10 -19.23 33.98
CA THR A 28 1.12 -17.97 34.74
C THR A 28 1.49 -16.78 33.87
N PHE A 29 2.27 -17.00 32.81
CA PHE A 29 2.62 -16.00 31.79
C PHE A 29 1.74 -16.09 30.54
N LYS A 30 0.47 -16.49 30.67
CA LYS A 30 -0.49 -16.23 29.61
C LYS A 30 -0.47 -14.73 29.36
N LYS A 31 0.06 -14.34 28.17
CA LYS A 31 -0.04 -12.94 27.73
C LYS A 31 -1.49 -12.49 27.92
N PRO A 32 -1.74 -11.32 28.53
CA PRO A 32 -3.09 -10.81 28.62
C PRO A 32 -3.69 -10.84 27.22
N GLN A 33 -4.82 -11.52 27.05
CA GLN A 33 -5.58 -11.40 25.81
C GLN A 33 -6.08 -9.96 25.76
N ILE A 34 -5.40 -9.15 24.99
CA ILE A 34 -5.91 -7.82 24.64
C ILE A 34 -7.16 -8.10 23.80
N ILE A 35 -8.32 -7.88 24.40
CA ILE A 35 -9.59 -7.94 23.66
C ILE A 35 -9.57 -6.76 22.70
N TYR A 36 -9.26 -7.02 21.46
CA TYR A 36 -9.37 -6.01 20.40
C TYR A 36 -10.84 -5.61 20.28
N LYS A 37 -11.15 -4.42 20.78
CA LYS A 37 -12.45 -3.79 20.55
C LYS A 37 -12.36 -3.02 19.25
N GLU A 38 -12.98 -3.56 18.22
CA GLU A 38 -13.00 -2.96 16.89
C GLU A 38 -13.69 -1.58 16.93
N PRO A 39 -13.02 -0.53 16.44
CA PRO A 39 -13.62 0.79 16.40
C PRO A 39 -14.62 0.93 15.25
N TYR A 40 -15.64 1.77 15.46
CA TYR A 40 -16.45 2.33 14.39
C TYR A 40 -15.72 3.51 13.76
N ILE A 41 -15.85 3.64 12.44
CA ILE A 41 -15.35 4.78 11.68
C ILE A 41 -16.50 5.45 10.93
N LYS A 42 -16.34 6.75 10.65
CA LYS A 42 -17.23 7.50 9.76
C LYS A 42 -16.54 7.68 8.43
N LEU A 43 -17.11 7.12 7.37
CA LEU A 43 -16.63 7.17 6.00
C LEU A 43 -17.48 8.12 5.17
N TYR A 44 -16.83 9.11 4.55
CA TYR A 44 -17.48 9.98 3.56
C TYR A 44 -17.40 9.33 2.18
N LEU A 45 -18.55 9.06 1.58
CA LEU A 45 -18.70 8.57 0.22
C LEU A 45 -18.83 9.76 -0.72
N SER A 46 -17.76 10.04 -1.46
CA SER A 46 -17.59 11.26 -2.25
C SER A 46 -18.59 11.37 -3.41
N LYS A 47 -18.91 10.25 -4.08
CA LYS A 47 -19.88 10.21 -5.18
C LYS A 47 -21.32 10.42 -4.70
N GLU A 48 -21.66 9.86 -3.55
CA GLU A 48 -23.00 9.91 -2.97
C GLU A 48 -23.19 11.11 -2.06
N GLN A 49 -22.11 11.85 -1.77
CA GLN A 49 -22.08 13.01 -0.88
C GLN A 49 -22.72 12.73 0.49
N LYS A 50 -22.52 11.51 1.00
CA LYS A 50 -23.05 11.08 2.30
C LYS A 50 -21.97 10.48 3.18
N THR A 51 -22.19 10.53 4.49
CA THR A 51 -21.36 9.86 5.49
C THR A 51 -22.08 8.62 6.01
N ILE A 52 -21.37 7.51 6.08
CA ILE A 52 -21.83 6.26 6.67
C ILE A 52 -20.96 5.90 7.87
N GLU A 53 -21.51 5.08 8.77
CA GLU A 53 -20.77 4.54 9.92
C GLU A 53 -20.67 3.02 9.77
N LEU A 54 -19.47 2.48 9.93
CA LEU A 54 -19.19 1.05 9.78
C LEU A 54 -18.03 0.62 10.68
N LEU A 55 -17.91 -0.69 10.90
CA LEU A 55 -16.75 -1.25 11.61
C LEU A 55 -15.49 -1.07 10.78
N LEU A 56 -14.35 -0.85 11.44
CA LEU A 56 -13.07 -0.66 10.77
C LEU A 56 -12.72 -1.84 9.86
N GLU A 57 -12.91 -3.08 10.32
CA GLU A 57 -12.55 -4.26 9.50
C GLU A 57 -13.45 -4.39 8.27
N ASP A 58 -14.73 -4.01 8.33
CA ASP A 58 -15.61 -3.95 7.18
C ASP A 58 -15.14 -2.90 6.17
N TYR A 59 -14.66 -1.74 6.65
CA TYR A 59 -14.00 -0.74 5.82
C TYR A 59 -12.74 -1.31 5.17
N ILE A 60 -11.86 -1.99 5.91
CA ILE A 60 -10.63 -2.59 5.38
C ILE A 60 -10.93 -3.64 4.29
N ILE A 61 -11.98 -4.45 4.45
CA ILE A 61 -12.41 -5.41 3.42
C ILE A 61 -12.74 -4.66 2.12
N GLY A 62 -13.56 -3.60 2.20
CA GLY A 62 -13.95 -2.80 1.03
C GLY A 62 -12.76 -2.06 0.41
N THR A 63 -11.83 -1.58 1.22
CA THR A 63 -10.61 -0.91 0.78
C THR A 63 -9.68 -1.88 0.05
N VAL A 64 -9.38 -3.05 0.63
CA VAL A 64 -8.54 -4.06 -0.04
C VAL A 64 -9.15 -4.52 -1.35
N ALA A 65 -10.48 -4.70 -1.38
CA ALA A 65 -11.21 -5.09 -2.59
C ALA A 65 -11.19 -4.00 -3.68
N ALA A 66 -11.06 -2.72 -3.30
CA ALA A 66 -10.96 -1.59 -4.23
C ALA A 66 -9.54 -1.35 -4.73
N GLU A 67 -8.54 -1.52 -3.86
CA GLU A 67 -7.16 -1.11 -4.09
C GLU A 67 -6.28 -2.19 -4.74
N MET A 68 -6.55 -3.46 -4.48
CA MET A 68 -5.71 -4.57 -4.93
C MET A 68 -6.53 -5.60 -5.72
N PRO A 69 -6.00 -6.16 -6.83
CA PRO A 69 -6.68 -7.25 -7.52
C PRO A 69 -6.95 -8.44 -6.56
N ALA A 70 -8.21 -8.78 -6.37
CA ALA A 70 -8.63 -9.85 -5.47
C ALA A 70 -8.11 -11.26 -5.89
N SER A 71 -7.60 -11.38 -7.12
CA SER A 71 -6.92 -12.57 -7.64
C SER A 71 -5.49 -12.74 -7.11
N PHE A 72 -4.88 -11.70 -6.53
CA PHE A 72 -3.52 -11.78 -5.97
C PHE A 72 -3.41 -12.83 -4.87
N GLU A 73 -2.19 -13.28 -4.58
CA GLU A 73 -1.93 -14.28 -3.54
C GLU A 73 -2.39 -13.80 -2.15
N ASN A 74 -2.76 -14.76 -1.29
CA ASN A 74 -3.28 -14.46 0.05
C ASN A 74 -2.31 -13.60 0.87
N GLU A 75 -1.01 -13.88 0.78
CA GLU A 75 0.00 -13.13 1.53
C GLU A 75 0.10 -11.68 1.04
N ALA A 76 -0.10 -11.41 -0.24
CA ALA A 76 -0.18 -10.05 -0.76
C ALA A 76 -1.43 -9.30 -0.27
N LEU A 77 -2.59 -9.98 -0.24
CA LEU A 77 -3.84 -9.43 0.29
C LEU A 77 -3.73 -9.13 1.79
N LYS A 78 -3.06 -9.99 2.56
CA LYS A 78 -2.75 -9.78 3.98
C LYS A 78 -1.85 -8.54 4.18
N ALA A 79 -0.76 -8.43 3.41
CA ALA A 79 0.12 -7.26 3.44
C ALA A 79 -0.67 -5.96 3.16
N GLN A 80 -1.54 -5.97 2.14
CA GLN A 80 -2.40 -4.83 1.84
C GLN A 80 -3.38 -4.53 2.97
N ALA A 81 -3.96 -5.54 3.62
CA ALA A 81 -4.88 -5.37 4.74
C ALA A 81 -4.19 -4.70 5.94
N VAL A 82 -2.96 -5.12 6.28
CA VAL A 82 -2.15 -4.51 7.33
C VAL A 82 -1.80 -3.06 6.95
N CYS A 83 -1.37 -2.80 5.70
CA CYS A 83 -1.11 -1.44 5.23
C CYS A 83 -2.35 -0.55 5.31
N ALA A 84 -3.49 -0.99 4.78
CA ALA A 84 -4.71 -0.20 4.75
C ALA A 84 -5.22 0.10 6.18
N ARG A 85 -5.14 -0.88 7.07
CA ARG A 85 -5.52 -0.70 8.48
C ARG A 85 -4.59 0.28 9.19
N THR A 86 -3.28 0.16 8.99
CA THR A 86 -2.28 1.07 9.57
C THR A 86 -2.49 2.50 9.10
N TYR A 87 -2.65 2.69 7.79
CA TYR A 87 -2.97 3.99 7.20
C TYR A 87 -4.24 4.58 7.80
N SER A 88 -5.29 3.78 7.97
CA SER A 88 -6.54 4.23 8.58
C SER A 88 -6.34 4.70 10.02
N PHE A 89 -5.61 3.94 10.84
CA PHE A 89 -5.27 4.35 12.21
C PHE A 89 -4.46 5.64 12.24
N HIS A 90 -3.46 5.76 11.37
CA HIS A 90 -2.68 6.98 11.24
C HIS A 90 -3.57 8.19 10.92
N LYS A 91 -4.51 8.05 9.96
CA LYS A 91 -5.48 9.11 9.61
C LYS A 91 -6.46 9.45 10.73
N LEU A 92 -6.87 8.47 11.52
CA LEU A 92 -7.70 8.73 12.70
C LEU A 92 -6.97 9.57 13.76
N LEU A 93 -5.66 9.36 13.94
CA LEU A 93 -4.83 10.12 14.87
C LEU A 93 -4.56 11.55 14.36
N GLU A 94 -4.41 11.77 13.05
CA GLU A 94 -4.30 13.10 12.47
C GLU A 94 -5.53 13.98 12.75
N ASN A 95 -6.65 13.38 13.15
CA ASN A 95 -7.92 14.04 13.44
C ASN A 95 -8.46 14.95 12.30
N LYS A 96 -8.03 14.70 11.07
CA LYS A 96 -8.55 15.36 9.88
C LYS A 96 -10.03 15.01 9.72
N LYS A 97 -10.85 15.99 9.34
CA LYS A 97 -12.28 15.78 9.12
C LYS A 97 -12.63 16.00 7.66
N TYR A 98 -13.47 15.10 7.16
CA TYR A 98 -14.13 15.16 5.86
C TYR A 98 -15.57 15.65 6.03
N PRO A 99 -16.30 15.93 4.95
CA PRO A 99 -17.71 16.35 5.03
C PRO A 99 -18.54 15.43 5.92
N GLY A 100 -19.54 15.97 6.61
CA GLY A 100 -20.35 15.24 7.58
C GLY A 100 -19.61 14.78 8.85
N GLY A 101 -18.41 15.34 9.12
CA GLY A 101 -17.58 14.98 10.27
C GLY A 101 -16.94 13.59 10.13
N ALA A 102 -16.83 13.08 8.91
CA ALA A 102 -16.20 11.78 8.65
C ALA A 102 -14.70 11.78 8.98
N ASN A 103 -14.18 10.60 9.34
CA ASN A 103 -12.77 10.40 9.67
C ASN A 103 -11.95 10.00 8.44
N LEU A 104 -12.59 9.31 7.50
CA LEU A 104 -12.01 8.78 6.26
C LEU A 104 -12.90 9.15 5.07
N SER A 105 -12.37 9.01 3.86
CA SER A 105 -13.10 9.23 2.61
C SER A 105 -12.75 8.13 1.60
N ASP A 106 -13.61 7.89 0.62
CA ASP A 106 -13.36 7.04 -0.54
C ASP A 106 -12.70 7.78 -1.71
N ASP A 107 -12.42 9.08 -1.54
CA ASP A 107 -11.71 9.88 -2.54
C ASP A 107 -10.21 9.53 -2.55
N ILE A 108 -9.78 8.92 -3.66
CA ILE A 108 -8.40 8.46 -3.88
C ILE A 108 -7.36 9.60 -3.91
N ASN A 109 -7.78 10.85 -4.06
CA ASN A 109 -6.86 12.00 -4.02
C ASN A 109 -6.55 12.45 -2.58
N SER A 110 -7.31 11.97 -1.61
CA SER A 110 -7.19 12.42 -0.22
C SER A 110 -7.14 11.28 0.79
N CYS A 111 -7.53 10.07 0.39
CA CYS A 111 -7.59 8.88 1.24
C CYS A 111 -7.48 7.60 0.40
N GLN A 112 -8.05 6.49 0.85
CA GLN A 112 -8.02 5.19 0.17
C GLN A 112 -9.31 4.95 -0.61
N ALA A 113 -9.22 4.21 -1.74
CA ALA A 113 -10.42 3.74 -2.41
C ALA A 113 -11.24 2.80 -1.52
N TYR A 114 -12.55 2.80 -1.72
CA TYR A 114 -13.47 1.90 -1.04
C TYR A 114 -14.58 1.47 -2.00
N ILE A 115 -14.99 0.22 -1.90
CA ILE A 115 -16.20 -0.31 -2.56
C ILE A 115 -16.98 -1.19 -1.60
N THR A 116 -18.29 -1.20 -1.76
CA THR A 116 -19.17 -2.15 -1.05
C THR A 116 -19.07 -3.56 -1.64
N GLN A 117 -19.53 -4.56 -0.90
CA GLN A 117 -19.64 -5.93 -1.42
C GLN A 117 -20.51 -6.02 -2.66
N GLU A 118 -21.61 -5.27 -2.68
CA GLU A 118 -22.57 -5.20 -3.79
C GLU A 118 -21.90 -4.63 -5.04
N GLU A 119 -21.16 -3.52 -4.90
CA GLU A 119 -20.40 -2.93 -5.99
C GLU A 119 -19.31 -3.88 -6.51
N PHE A 120 -18.62 -4.60 -5.62
CA PHE A 120 -17.65 -5.61 -6.04
C PHE A 120 -18.32 -6.69 -6.91
N TYR A 121 -19.48 -7.21 -6.48
CA TYR A 121 -20.19 -8.22 -7.25
C TYR A 121 -20.73 -7.70 -8.59
N GLN A 122 -21.14 -6.45 -8.66
CA GLN A 122 -21.56 -5.80 -9.90
C GLN A 122 -20.38 -5.65 -10.88
N ARG A 123 -19.22 -5.24 -10.38
CA ARG A 123 -17.98 -5.07 -11.19
C ARG A 123 -17.37 -6.42 -11.61
N HIS A 124 -17.59 -7.47 -10.82
CA HIS A 124 -16.99 -8.79 -11.00
C HIS A 124 -18.05 -9.90 -10.94
N PRO A 125 -18.99 -9.94 -11.91
CA PRO A 125 -20.05 -10.96 -11.93
C PRO A 125 -19.43 -12.37 -12.03
N GLY A 126 -19.91 -13.29 -11.17
CA GLY A 126 -19.35 -14.65 -11.10
C GLY A 126 -18.15 -14.86 -10.18
N TYR A 127 -17.52 -13.80 -9.67
CA TYR A 127 -16.31 -13.90 -8.84
C TYR A 127 -16.54 -13.68 -7.33
N LYS A 128 -17.68 -14.13 -6.81
CA LYS A 128 -18.00 -14.03 -5.37
C LYS A 128 -16.96 -14.68 -4.46
N ASN A 129 -16.28 -15.72 -4.93
CA ASN A 129 -15.20 -16.39 -4.21
C ASN A 129 -13.97 -15.46 -4.00
N LEU A 130 -13.71 -14.53 -4.92
CA LEU A 130 -12.60 -13.58 -4.76
C LEU A 130 -12.87 -12.59 -3.60
N TYR A 131 -14.11 -12.12 -3.45
CA TYR A 131 -14.46 -11.28 -2.31
C TYR A 131 -14.33 -12.04 -0.98
N LYS A 132 -14.73 -13.32 -0.95
CA LYS A 132 -14.52 -14.19 0.22
C LYS A 132 -13.04 -14.35 0.56
N LYS A 133 -12.18 -14.46 -0.47
CA LYS A 133 -10.72 -14.53 -0.31
C LYS A 133 -10.17 -13.23 0.34
N VAL A 134 -10.59 -12.05 -0.14
CA VAL A 134 -10.23 -10.77 0.48
C VAL A 134 -10.67 -10.72 1.93
N LYS A 135 -11.94 -11.08 2.21
CA LYS A 135 -12.48 -11.11 3.57
C LYS A 135 -11.69 -12.05 4.50
N ALA A 136 -11.26 -13.20 4.00
CA ALA A 136 -10.43 -14.14 4.76
C ALA A 136 -9.06 -13.52 5.08
N ALA A 137 -8.36 -12.92 4.09
CA ALA A 137 -7.06 -12.30 4.28
C ALA A 137 -7.11 -11.13 5.30
N VAL A 138 -8.15 -10.30 5.26
CA VAL A 138 -8.38 -9.24 6.24
C VAL A 138 -8.64 -9.83 7.63
N GLY A 139 -9.48 -10.88 7.72
CA GLY A 139 -9.79 -11.55 8.98
C GLY A 139 -8.58 -12.22 9.64
N GLU A 140 -7.68 -12.82 8.83
CA GLU A 140 -6.45 -13.47 9.31
C GLU A 140 -5.41 -12.48 9.86
N THR A 141 -5.49 -11.21 9.47
CA THR A 141 -4.62 -10.11 9.96
C THR A 141 -5.37 -9.12 10.86
N ARG A 142 -6.53 -9.53 11.41
CA ARG A 142 -7.40 -8.65 12.19
C ARG A 142 -6.67 -7.96 13.32
N GLY A 143 -6.77 -6.63 13.40
CA GLY A 143 -6.16 -5.81 14.44
C GLY A 143 -4.66 -5.59 14.30
N GLU A 144 -3.99 -6.18 13.29
CA GLU A 144 -2.55 -5.97 13.06
C GLU A 144 -2.30 -4.63 12.37
N ILE A 145 -1.38 -3.85 12.93
CA ILE A 145 -0.89 -2.58 12.37
C ILE A 145 0.63 -2.51 12.45
N MET A 146 1.23 -1.72 11.59
CA MET A 146 2.66 -1.40 11.62
C MET A 146 2.90 -0.16 12.47
N ILE A 147 3.87 -0.25 13.39
CA ILE A 147 4.28 0.85 14.26
C ILE A 147 5.77 1.14 14.08
N TYR A 148 6.14 2.39 14.28
CA TYR A 148 7.51 2.86 14.38
C TYR A 148 7.57 3.95 15.45
N ASP A 149 8.51 3.85 16.40
CA ASP A 149 8.62 4.75 17.56
C ASP A 149 7.28 4.89 18.33
N ASP A 150 6.62 3.74 18.59
CA ASP A 150 5.35 3.61 19.32
C ASP A 150 4.12 4.25 18.62
N GLU A 151 4.25 4.71 17.39
CA GLU A 151 3.18 5.33 16.61
C GLU A 151 2.87 4.54 15.33
N PRO A 152 1.60 4.47 14.87
CA PRO A 152 1.27 3.91 13.57
C PRO A 152 1.97 4.68 12.44
N ILE A 153 2.62 3.96 11.54
CA ILE A 153 3.30 4.58 10.40
C ILE A 153 2.30 5.14 9.37
N ASP A 154 2.75 6.10 8.56
CA ASP A 154 2.05 6.47 7.33
C ASP A 154 2.28 5.37 6.28
N ALA A 155 1.42 4.35 6.30
CA ALA A 155 1.56 3.12 5.54
C ALA A 155 1.12 3.30 4.08
N LEU A 156 1.92 4.02 3.31
CA LEU A 156 1.66 4.30 1.90
C LEU A 156 1.85 3.05 1.03
N TYR A 157 1.11 2.99 -0.07
CA TYR A 157 1.22 1.93 -1.06
C TYR A 157 0.88 2.43 -2.47
N HIS A 158 1.34 1.70 -3.46
CA HIS A 158 1.13 2.02 -4.87
C HIS A 158 1.08 0.73 -5.70
N SER A 159 0.52 0.80 -6.89
CA SER A 159 0.34 -0.37 -7.75
C SER A 159 1.67 -1.05 -8.12
N THR A 160 2.54 -0.33 -8.83
CA THR A 160 3.76 -0.90 -9.43
C THR A 160 4.93 0.06 -9.31
N CYS A 161 6.04 -0.36 -8.73
CA CYS A 161 7.21 0.52 -8.56
C CYS A 161 8.07 0.65 -9.84
N GLY A 162 7.94 -0.26 -10.81
CA GLY A 162 8.76 -0.25 -12.04
C GLY A 162 10.20 -0.75 -11.85
N GLY A 163 10.51 -1.39 -10.71
CA GLY A 163 11.84 -1.94 -10.41
C GLY A 163 12.51 -1.33 -9.17
N GLN A 164 12.05 -0.18 -8.70
CA GLN A 164 12.54 0.46 -7.48
C GLN A 164 11.48 1.38 -6.88
N THR A 165 11.28 1.32 -5.55
CA THR A 165 10.42 2.24 -4.85
C THR A 165 11.08 3.61 -4.70
N GLU A 166 10.30 4.63 -4.35
CA GLU A 166 10.78 5.97 -4.08
C GLU A 166 11.01 6.17 -2.57
N SER A 167 11.76 7.21 -2.18
CA SER A 167 11.94 7.61 -0.80
C SER A 167 11.19 8.90 -0.46
N ALA A 168 10.74 9.01 0.78
CA ALA A 168 10.15 10.25 1.29
C ALA A 168 11.12 11.42 1.23
N PHE A 169 12.42 11.16 1.42
CA PHE A 169 13.46 12.19 1.29
C PHE A 169 13.52 12.81 -0.11
N SER A 170 13.42 11.97 -1.15
CA SER A 170 13.47 12.45 -2.54
C SER A 170 12.26 13.32 -2.90
N LEU A 171 11.06 12.98 -2.41
CA LEU A 171 9.83 13.69 -2.75
C LEU A 171 9.56 14.88 -1.83
N TRP A 172 9.81 14.73 -0.54
CA TRP A 172 9.37 15.70 0.49
C TRP A 172 10.53 16.34 1.25
N GLY A 173 11.78 15.89 1.03
CA GLY A 173 12.96 16.35 1.78
C GLY A 173 12.97 15.88 3.24
N LYS A 174 12.13 14.91 3.62
CA LYS A 174 12.03 14.35 4.97
C LYS A 174 12.60 12.94 5.01
N ASP A 175 13.60 12.68 5.84
CA ASP A 175 14.10 11.32 6.07
C ASP A 175 13.11 10.57 6.99
N ILE A 176 12.29 9.72 6.38
CA ILE A 176 11.34 8.86 7.07
C ILE A 176 11.88 7.44 7.00
N PRO A 177 12.32 6.83 8.13
CA PRO A 177 13.07 5.58 8.13
C PRO A 177 12.37 4.39 7.47
N TYR A 178 11.05 4.34 7.53
CA TYR A 178 10.24 3.28 6.93
C TYR A 178 9.75 3.59 5.49
N LEU A 179 10.07 4.78 4.93
CA LEU A 179 9.76 5.17 3.54
C LEU A 179 11.05 5.41 2.75
N ARG A 180 11.96 4.45 2.80
CA ARG A 180 13.21 4.45 2.01
C ARG A 180 13.00 3.77 0.66
N SER A 181 13.88 4.11 -0.28
CA SER A 181 13.87 3.51 -1.61
C SER A 181 14.47 2.10 -1.58
N GLU A 182 13.74 1.13 -2.11
CA GLU A 182 14.14 -0.28 -2.16
C GLU A 182 14.04 -0.83 -3.59
N LYS A 183 15.03 -1.64 -4.00
CA LYS A 183 14.99 -2.36 -5.28
C LYS A 183 13.94 -3.46 -5.23
N CYS A 184 13.17 -3.58 -6.30
CA CYS A 184 12.09 -4.55 -6.42
C CYS A 184 12.18 -5.31 -7.75
N ARG A 185 12.51 -6.61 -7.71
CA ARG A 185 12.51 -7.49 -8.88
C ARG A 185 11.18 -8.20 -9.13
N TYR A 186 10.22 -8.04 -8.22
CA TYR A 186 9.03 -8.87 -8.11
C TYR A 186 7.79 -8.33 -8.86
N CYS A 187 7.81 -7.09 -9.34
CA CYS A 187 6.66 -6.47 -9.99
C CYS A 187 6.67 -6.52 -11.53
N LYS A 188 7.58 -7.30 -12.14
CA LYS A 188 7.74 -7.39 -13.62
C LYS A 188 6.50 -7.93 -14.34
N GLN A 189 5.68 -8.75 -13.66
CA GLN A 189 4.43 -9.28 -14.21
C GLN A 189 3.29 -8.25 -14.27
N SER A 190 3.50 -7.04 -13.74
CA SER A 190 2.52 -5.97 -13.85
C SER A 190 2.41 -5.48 -15.29
N ARG A 191 1.17 -5.35 -15.78
CA ARG A 191 0.90 -4.68 -17.06
C ARG A 191 1.33 -3.21 -17.06
N HIS A 192 1.60 -2.65 -15.88
CA HIS A 192 2.07 -1.29 -15.67
C HIS A 192 3.58 -1.22 -15.39
N TYR A 193 4.30 -2.34 -15.55
CA TYR A 193 5.75 -2.33 -15.35
C TYR A 193 6.43 -1.37 -16.33
N GLU A 194 6.04 -1.46 -17.59
CA GLU A 194 6.40 -0.53 -18.67
C GLU A 194 5.15 -0.19 -19.48
N SER A 195 5.04 1.04 -19.90
CA SER A 195 3.93 1.53 -20.73
C SER A 195 4.38 2.66 -21.63
N VAL A 196 3.72 2.81 -22.77
CA VAL A 196 3.99 3.88 -23.73
C VAL A 196 2.71 4.68 -23.97
N GLN A 197 2.82 5.99 -23.89
CA GLN A 197 1.76 6.93 -24.27
C GLN A 197 2.26 7.77 -25.44
N VAL A 198 1.45 7.89 -26.48
CA VAL A 198 1.78 8.70 -27.67
C VAL A 198 0.77 9.84 -27.74
N LEU A 199 1.26 11.06 -27.80
CA LEU A 199 0.47 12.28 -28.01
C LEU A 199 0.96 12.98 -29.28
N SER A 200 0.06 13.68 -29.97
CA SER A 200 0.51 14.66 -30.94
C SER A 200 1.25 15.80 -30.21
N VAL A 201 2.19 16.46 -30.89
CA VAL A 201 2.87 17.64 -30.35
C VAL A 201 1.85 18.68 -29.88
N GLN A 202 0.76 18.86 -30.65
CA GLN A 202 -0.28 19.84 -30.30
C GLN A 202 -1.03 19.48 -29.02
N GLU A 203 -1.41 18.21 -28.83
CA GLU A 203 -2.02 17.74 -27.57
C GLU A 203 -1.08 17.92 -26.40
N PHE A 204 0.20 17.55 -26.55
CA PHE A 204 1.22 17.69 -25.51
C PHE A 204 1.39 19.14 -25.06
N VAL A 205 1.60 20.09 -26.00
CA VAL A 205 1.80 21.51 -25.64
C VAL A 205 0.52 22.15 -25.10
N ASN A 206 -0.65 21.80 -25.67
CA ASN A 206 -1.94 22.30 -25.18
C ASN A 206 -2.23 21.86 -23.75
N SER A 207 -2.02 20.59 -23.42
CA SER A 207 -2.19 20.06 -22.05
C SER A 207 -1.32 20.81 -21.05
N LEU A 208 -0.14 21.23 -21.47
CA LEU A 208 0.79 21.99 -20.63
C LEU A 208 0.50 23.50 -20.61
N GLY A 209 -0.46 24.00 -21.41
CA GLY A 209 -0.74 25.43 -21.55
C GLY A 209 0.44 26.19 -22.18
N ILE A 210 1.16 25.55 -23.13
CA ILE A 210 2.29 26.14 -23.84
C ILE A 210 1.82 26.54 -25.22
N ASN A 211 1.84 27.84 -25.52
CA ASN A 211 1.58 28.36 -26.87
C ASN A 211 2.87 28.28 -27.70
N SER A 212 3.05 27.19 -28.42
CA SER A 212 4.19 27.05 -29.34
C SER A 212 3.76 26.30 -30.60
N SER A 213 4.11 26.86 -31.75
CA SER A 213 4.03 26.19 -33.06
C SER A 213 5.29 25.39 -33.38
N ARG A 214 6.31 25.47 -32.51
CA ARG A 214 7.58 24.76 -32.66
C ARG A 214 7.55 23.44 -31.91
N GLN A 215 8.39 22.49 -32.36
CA GLN A 215 8.61 21.25 -31.66
C GLN A 215 9.05 21.53 -30.21
N PRO A 216 8.41 20.92 -29.19
CA PRO A 216 8.76 21.17 -27.80
C PRO A 216 10.16 20.64 -27.49
N GLN A 217 10.89 21.38 -26.66
CA GLN A 217 12.14 20.92 -26.07
C GLN A 217 11.86 20.44 -24.67
N VAL A 218 12.14 19.16 -24.41
CA VAL A 218 11.98 18.52 -23.08
C VAL A 218 13.36 18.23 -22.52
N GLN A 219 13.68 18.83 -21.39
CA GLN A 219 14.93 18.62 -20.65
C GLN A 219 14.64 18.21 -19.22
N ILE A 220 15.01 17.00 -18.85
CA ILE A 220 14.96 16.57 -17.45
C ILE A 220 16.09 17.27 -16.71
N SER A 221 15.74 18.17 -15.78
CA SER A 221 16.70 19.00 -15.04
C SER A 221 17.21 18.27 -13.79
N GLU A 222 16.38 17.43 -13.17
CA GLU A 222 16.71 16.69 -11.95
C GLU A 222 15.93 15.38 -11.88
N ASN A 223 16.64 14.29 -11.62
CA ASN A 223 16.04 13.00 -11.27
C ASN A 223 16.23 12.70 -9.78
N THR A 224 15.31 11.92 -9.21
CA THR A 224 15.52 11.29 -7.91
C THR A 224 16.52 10.13 -8.04
N PRO A 225 17.12 9.66 -6.93
CA PRO A 225 18.00 8.48 -6.95
C PRO A 225 17.32 7.20 -7.48
N SER A 226 15.99 7.12 -7.45
CA SER A 226 15.23 6.01 -8.02
C SER A 226 15.01 6.12 -9.54
N GLY A 227 15.49 7.19 -10.17
CA GLY A 227 15.35 7.45 -11.62
C GLY A 227 14.07 8.20 -12.02
N ARG A 228 13.24 8.62 -11.07
CA ARG A 228 12.01 9.37 -11.36
C ARG A 228 12.32 10.84 -11.57
N ILE A 229 11.53 11.49 -12.43
CA ILE A 229 11.66 12.92 -12.69
C ILE A 229 11.26 13.69 -11.43
N LYS A 230 12.20 14.48 -10.91
CA LYS A 230 11.94 15.47 -9.86
C LYS A 230 11.62 16.83 -10.45
N LYS A 231 12.42 17.26 -11.46
CA LYS A 231 12.18 18.50 -12.22
C LYS A 231 12.41 18.30 -13.69
N VAL A 232 11.59 18.93 -14.49
CA VAL A 232 11.66 18.93 -15.95
C VAL A 232 11.38 20.33 -16.49
N ARG A 233 12.15 20.73 -17.49
CA ARG A 233 11.92 21.95 -18.25
C ARG A 233 11.35 21.60 -19.61
N ILE A 234 10.24 22.24 -19.97
CA ILE A 234 9.60 22.09 -21.28
C ILE A 234 9.52 23.48 -21.89
N ASN A 235 10.34 23.72 -22.91
CA ASN A 235 10.66 25.07 -23.41
C ASN A 235 11.13 25.96 -22.25
N ASP A 236 10.43 27.06 -21.98
CA ASP A 236 10.76 28.01 -20.90
C ASP A 236 10.06 27.72 -19.58
N ARG A 237 9.28 26.63 -19.52
CA ARG A 237 8.48 26.28 -18.33
C ARG A 237 9.13 25.17 -17.54
N GLU A 238 9.38 25.41 -16.26
CA GLU A 238 9.83 24.39 -15.31
C GLU A 238 8.65 23.81 -14.52
N LEU A 239 8.61 22.48 -14.41
CA LEU A 239 7.57 21.72 -13.69
C LEU A 239 8.23 20.69 -12.77
N THR A 240 7.53 20.33 -11.70
CA THR A 240 7.86 19.10 -10.94
C THR A 240 7.37 17.88 -11.70
N GLY A 241 8.02 16.72 -11.50
CA GLY A 241 7.57 15.45 -12.08
C GLY A 241 6.14 15.12 -11.71
N GLU A 242 5.72 15.36 -10.46
CA GLU A 242 4.35 15.17 -10.00
C GLU A 242 3.33 16.04 -10.77
N LYS A 243 3.65 17.31 -10.97
CA LYS A 243 2.78 18.22 -11.73
C LYS A 243 2.67 17.79 -13.19
N LEU A 244 3.79 17.38 -13.79
CA LEU A 244 3.81 16.84 -15.14
C LEU A 244 2.96 15.57 -15.24
N ARG A 245 3.14 14.63 -14.31
CA ARG A 245 2.36 13.39 -14.23
C ARG A 245 0.86 13.68 -14.18
N HIS A 246 0.45 14.60 -13.32
CA HIS A 246 -0.96 14.97 -13.17
C HIS A 246 -1.54 15.60 -14.44
N ILE A 247 -0.82 16.54 -15.05
CA ILE A 247 -1.29 17.26 -16.26
C ILE A 247 -1.44 16.31 -17.45
N LEU A 248 -0.47 15.40 -17.66
CA LEU A 248 -0.46 14.49 -18.81
C LEU A 248 -1.14 13.15 -18.52
N GLY A 249 -1.65 12.91 -17.29
CA GLY A 249 -2.23 11.63 -16.90
C GLY A 249 -1.25 10.47 -16.94
N LEU A 250 0.05 10.71 -16.65
CA LEU A 250 1.07 9.68 -16.73
C LEU A 250 0.92 8.66 -15.58
N PRO A 251 1.23 7.38 -15.83
CA PRO A 251 1.14 6.35 -14.79
C PRO A 251 2.12 6.57 -13.64
N SER A 252 3.30 7.11 -13.91
CA SER A 252 4.31 7.43 -12.90
C SER A 252 5.14 8.65 -13.31
N THR A 253 6.03 9.09 -12.42
CA THR A 253 7.05 10.12 -12.72
C THR A 253 8.35 9.51 -13.25
N TRP A 254 8.44 8.19 -13.38
CA TRP A 254 9.58 7.52 -14.01
C TRP A 254 9.30 7.37 -15.51
N CYS A 255 9.66 8.37 -16.28
CA CYS A 255 9.39 8.39 -17.71
C CYS A 255 10.52 9.03 -18.51
N GLU A 256 10.57 8.66 -19.79
CA GLU A 256 11.46 9.17 -20.80
C GLU A 256 10.63 9.69 -21.98
N PHE A 257 11.18 10.70 -22.69
CA PHE A 257 10.47 11.37 -23.80
C PHE A 257 11.25 11.17 -25.10
N LYS A 258 10.53 10.75 -26.14
CA LYS A 258 11.04 10.72 -27.51
C LYS A 258 10.15 11.60 -28.37
N ILE A 259 10.76 12.61 -29.02
CA ILE A 259 10.03 13.58 -29.84
C ILE A 259 10.42 13.35 -31.28
N ASN A 260 9.46 12.88 -32.07
CA ASN A 260 9.61 12.60 -33.48
C ASN A 260 8.64 13.48 -34.29
N ALA A 261 8.73 13.48 -35.63
CA ALA A 261 7.93 14.31 -36.51
C ALA A 261 6.42 14.37 -36.16
N GLY A 262 6.05 15.38 -35.34
CA GLY A 262 4.66 15.65 -34.96
C GLY A 262 4.13 14.86 -33.75
N GLN A 263 4.92 13.99 -33.14
CA GLN A 263 4.50 13.17 -32.01
C GLN A 263 5.49 13.23 -30.81
N VAL A 264 4.95 13.07 -29.62
CA VAL A 264 5.69 12.89 -28.37
C VAL A 264 5.35 11.51 -27.82
N GLU A 265 6.32 10.62 -27.83
CA GLU A 265 6.24 9.31 -27.18
C GLU A 265 6.79 9.41 -25.77
N ILE A 266 6.02 8.93 -24.80
CA ILE A 266 6.35 8.95 -23.39
C ILE A 266 6.40 7.51 -22.89
N GLU A 267 7.59 7.00 -22.66
CA GLU A 267 7.81 5.69 -22.05
C GLU A 267 7.82 5.83 -20.55
N SER A 268 6.96 5.10 -19.84
CA SER A 268 6.82 5.17 -18.40
C SER A 268 7.07 3.82 -17.73
N ARG A 269 7.66 3.83 -16.53
CA ARG A 269 7.86 2.65 -15.68
C ARG A 269 7.09 2.79 -14.39
N GLY A 270 6.30 1.74 -14.06
CA GLY A 270 5.51 1.68 -12.84
C GLY A 270 4.19 2.44 -12.92
N TYR A 271 3.42 2.36 -11.83
CA TYR A 271 2.12 3.01 -11.68
C TYR A 271 1.92 3.46 -10.22
N GLY A 272 1.77 4.76 -10.03
CA GLY A 272 1.60 5.41 -8.72
C GLY A 272 2.81 6.27 -8.33
N HIS A 273 2.80 6.77 -7.10
CA HIS A 273 3.83 7.67 -6.56
C HIS A 273 5.15 6.98 -6.19
N GLY A 274 5.15 5.65 -6.08
CA GLY A 274 6.34 4.85 -5.82
C GLY A 274 6.71 4.68 -4.33
N LEU A 275 6.08 5.36 -3.39
CA LEU A 275 6.37 5.25 -1.95
C LEU A 275 5.73 4.01 -1.31
N GLY A 276 6.42 3.42 -0.34
CA GLY A 276 5.92 2.35 0.50
C GLY A 276 5.71 1.03 -0.24
N LEU A 277 4.61 0.31 0.04
CA LEU A 277 4.34 -1.02 -0.49
C LEU A 277 4.06 -0.98 -2.00
N CYS A 278 4.82 -1.76 -2.77
CA CYS A 278 4.49 -2.06 -4.17
C CYS A 278 3.53 -3.26 -4.22
N GLN A 279 2.28 -3.06 -4.61
CA GLN A 279 1.24 -4.11 -4.61
C GLN A 279 1.60 -5.30 -5.51
N TYR A 280 2.03 -5.05 -6.75
CA TYR A 280 2.52 -6.10 -7.64
C TYR A 280 3.82 -6.72 -7.15
N GLY A 281 4.66 -5.96 -6.43
CA GLY A 281 5.86 -6.47 -5.77
C GLY A 281 5.50 -7.46 -4.66
N ALA A 282 4.54 -7.11 -3.80
CA ALA A 282 4.03 -7.98 -2.75
C ALA A 282 3.45 -9.29 -3.33
N ASN A 283 2.67 -9.19 -4.43
CA ASN A 283 2.15 -10.37 -5.10
C ASN A 283 3.26 -11.26 -5.67
N GLY A 284 4.27 -10.67 -6.30
CA GLY A 284 5.42 -11.42 -6.82
C GLY A 284 6.25 -12.09 -5.71
N MET A 285 6.39 -11.45 -4.56
CA MET A 285 7.03 -12.06 -3.37
C MET A 285 6.19 -13.23 -2.84
N ALA A 286 4.87 -13.08 -2.78
CA ALA A 286 3.95 -14.13 -2.34
C ALA A 286 3.99 -15.36 -3.29
N LEU A 287 4.07 -15.14 -4.61
CA LEU A 287 4.26 -16.21 -5.61
C LEU A 287 5.58 -16.95 -5.43
N GLU A 288 6.62 -16.31 -4.88
CA GLU A 288 7.89 -16.95 -4.49
C GLU A 288 7.83 -17.55 -3.06
N GLY A 289 6.65 -17.66 -2.44
CA GLY A 289 6.45 -18.26 -1.13
C GLY A 289 6.82 -17.39 0.07
N LYS A 290 6.97 -16.07 -0.11
CA LYS A 290 7.16 -15.13 1.00
C LYS A 290 5.84 -14.85 1.71
N THR A 291 5.92 -14.66 3.03
CA THR A 291 4.78 -14.26 3.86
C THR A 291 4.64 -12.73 3.89
N TYR A 292 3.52 -12.26 4.40
CA TYR A 292 3.25 -10.83 4.58
C TYR A 292 4.07 -10.18 5.72
N LEU A 293 4.65 -11.00 6.61
CA LEU A 293 5.54 -10.61 7.72
C LEU A 293 6.96 -10.30 7.27
#